data_aed9b1706a715f5ef2203d7f42ef0d13
#
_entry.id   aed9b1706a715f5ef2203d7f42ef0d13
#
_cell.length_a   1.000
_cell.length_b   1.000
_cell.length_c   1.000
_cell.angle_alpha   90.00
_cell.angle_beta   90.00
_cell.angle_gamma   90.00
#
_symmetry.space_group_name_H-M   'P 1'
#
loop_
_entity.id
_entity.type
_entity.pdbx_description
1 polymer ?
#
loop_
_entity_poly.entity_id
_entity_poly.type
_entity_poly.pdbx_seq_one_letter_code
_entity_poly.pdbx_strand_id
1 'polypeptide(L)'
;MKFVPDDPDQQSDVPFLEDARADDGWKGQSTSKSIEQLRAEISAEIGRLGGTMTRFMRGEYEIQGQKRPGAIIEYNIVSLDGQGFRGRIDVAGLPFEKSKGRQDSERTNRNRRDKSLQMALFNIREGLQGSRILQTLSPGYAALVPWLLTDSGQTFGQLWREGLGTAALPAPTKDGEVVEAEFTEIDD
;
A
#
# COMPACT_ATOMS: atom_id res chain seq x y z
N MET A 1 6.93 -26.84 21.61
CA MET A 1 6.88 -25.37 21.60
C MET A 1 5.54 -25.02 20.99
N LYS A 2 4.66 -24.28 21.69
CA LYS A 2 3.33 -23.92 21.17
C LYS A 2 3.42 -22.47 20.66
N PHE A 3 3.18 -22.27 19.37
CA PHE A 3 3.04 -20.91 18.81
C PHE A 3 1.75 -20.29 19.34
N VAL A 4 1.83 -19.12 19.92
CA VAL A 4 0.69 -18.29 20.31
C VAL A 4 0.75 -17.08 19.38
N PRO A 5 -0.20 -16.92 18.44
CA PRO A 5 -0.23 -15.75 17.58
C PRO A 5 -0.51 -14.50 18.42
N ASP A 6 0.09 -13.39 18.03
CA ASP A 6 -0.27 -12.08 18.56
C ASP A 6 -1.72 -11.76 18.23
N ASP A 7 -2.35 -10.91 19.06
CA ASP A 7 -3.73 -10.50 18.88
C ASP A 7 -3.88 -9.82 17.50
N PRO A 8 -4.72 -10.36 16.59
CA PRO A 8 -4.91 -9.75 15.26
C PRO A 8 -5.52 -8.34 15.34
N ASP A 9 -6.11 -7.95 16.47
CA ASP A 9 -6.62 -6.60 16.70
C ASP A 9 -5.53 -5.62 17.14
N GLN A 10 -4.30 -6.06 17.44
CA GLN A 10 -3.12 -5.21 17.52
C GLN A 10 -2.63 -4.82 16.11
N GLN A 11 -3.49 -4.18 15.33
CA GLN A 11 -3.00 -3.37 14.22
C GLN A 11 -2.13 -2.27 14.85
N SER A 12 -0.83 -2.30 14.53
CA SER A 12 0.07 -1.24 14.96
C SER A 12 -0.56 0.11 14.57
N ASP A 13 -0.97 0.87 15.56
CA ASP A 13 -1.54 2.18 15.35
C ASP A 13 -0.57 2.97 14.48
N VAL A 14 -1.09 3.63 13.45
CA VAL A 14 -0.27 4.49 12.61
C VAL A 14 0.29 5.60 13.49
N PRO A 15 1.62 5.69 13.67
CA PRO A 15 2.20 6.67 14.59
C PRO A 15 1.94 8.10 14.10
N PHE A 16 1.99 9.05 15.03
CA PHE A 16 2.08 10.44 14.64
C PHE A 16 3.39 10.72 13.88
N LEU A 17 3.34 11.73 13.00
CA LEU A 17 4.52 12.12 12.21
C LEU A 17 5.76 12.36 13.06
N GLU A 18 5.56 12.91 14.26
CA GLU A 18 6.59 13.24 15.23
C GLU A 18 7.21 12.00 15.88
N ASP A 19 6.46 10.89 15.96
CA ASP A 19 6.86 9.66 16.62
C ASP A 19 7.34 8.57 15.65
N ALA A 20 7.09 8.75 14.36
CA ALA A 20 7.50 7.78 13.35
C ALA A 20 9.02 7.63 13.31
N ARG A 21 9.53 6.40 13.45
CA ARG A 21 10.95 6.07 13.47
C ARG A 21 11.31 5.08 12.38
N ALA A 22 12.52 5.19 11.86
CA ALA A 22 13.02 4.28 10.82
C ALA A 22 13.19 2.85 11.35
N ASP A 23 13.53 2.69 12.62
CA ASP A 23 13.70 1.40 13.28
C ASP A 23 12.37 0.63 13.40
N ASP A 24 11.25 1.36 13.48
CA ASP A 24 9.89 0.80 13.46
C ASP A 24 9.37 0.57 12.01
N GLY A 25 10.23 0.71 11.01
CA GLY A 25 9.90 0.54 9.61
C GLY A 25 9.40 1.82 8.90
N TRP A 26 9.19 2.92 9.61
CA TRP A 26 8.72 4.19 9.05
C TRP A 26 9.87 4.99 8.43
N LYS A 27 10.18 4.72 7.18
CA LYS A 27 11.26 5.40 6.44
C LYS A 27 10.80 6.75 5.89
N GLY A 28 11.77 7.60 5.55
CA GLY A 28 11.53 8.87 4.85
C GLY A 28 11.44 10.10 5.74
N GLN A 29 11.62 9.99 7.06
CA GLN A 29 11.63 11.16 7.95
C GLN A 29 12.72 12.17 7.57
N SER A 30 13.90 11.70 7.18
CA SER A 30 15.03 12.52 6.73
C SER A 30 15.08 12.75 5.22
N THR A 31 14.06 12.30 4.47
CA THR A 31 14.07 12.47 3.01
C THR A 31 14.01 13.94 2.63
N SER A 32 14.88 14.35 1.71
CA SER A 32 14.86 15.66 1.05
C SER A 32 14.08 15.65 -0.28
N LYS A 33 13.57 14.47 -0.70
CA LYS A 33 12.87 14.32 -1.96
C LYS A 33 11.54 15.07 -1.91
N SER A 34 11.27 15.85 -2.94
CA SER A 34 9.97 16.51 -3.10
C SER A 34 8.85 15.50 -3.43
N ILE A 35 7.59 15.89 -3.24
CA ILE A 35 6.44 15.07 -3.63
C ILE A 35 6.49 14.74 -5.14
N GLU A 36 6.93 15.67 -5.96
CA GLU A 36 7.05 15.46 -7.42
C GLU A 36 8.15 14.44 -7.77
N GLN A 37 9.27 14.46 -7.05
CA GLN A 37 10.31 13.44 -7.22
C GLN A 37 9.80 12.05 -6.80
N LEU A 38 9.11 11.95 -5.67
CA LEU A 38 8.51 10.69 -5.19
C LEU A 38 7.44 10.18 -6.16
N ARG A 39 6.60 11.06 -6.70
CA ARG A 39 5.64 10.73 -7.76
C ARG A 39 6.33 10.12 -8.99
N ALA A 40 7.41 10.74 -9.47
CA ALA A 40 8.16 10.24 -10.62
C ALA A 40 8.79 8.87 -10.32
N GLU A 41 9.36 8.67 -9.14
CA GLU A 41 9.92 7.39 -8.72
C GLU A 41 8.85 6.30 -8.60
N ILE A 42 7.68 6.61 -8.01
CA ILE A 42 6.54 5.69 -7.92
C ILE A 42 6.06 5.30 -9.32
N SER A 43 5.95 6.27 -10.24
CA SER A 43 5.59 6.00 -11.63
C SER A 43 6.57 5.04 -12.30
N ALA A 44 7.87 5.23 -12.06
CA ALA A 44 8.90 4.35 -12.58
C ALA A 44 8.81 2.93 -11.98
N GLU A 45 8.53 2.77 -10.68
CA GLU A 45 8.36 1.45 -10.06
C GLU A 45 7.08 0.75 -10.57
N ILE A 46 5.96 1.46 -10.73
CA ILE A 46 4.75 0.92 -11.36
C ILE A 46 5.07 0.43 -12.79
N GLY A 47 5.85 1.21 -13.55
CA GLY A 47 6.31 0.81 -14.88
C GLY A 47 7.12 -0.48 -14.88
N ARG A 48 8.03 -0.64 -13.91
CA ARG A 48 8.85 -1.86 -13.75
C ARG A 48 8.03 -3.08 -13.32
N LEU A 49 6.88 -2.86 -12.69
CA LEU A 49 5.91 -3.90 -12.31
C LEU A 49 4.91 -4.23 -13.43
N GLY A 50 5.07 -3.63 -14.62
CA GLY A 50 4.21 -3.88 -15.78
C GLY A 50 2.99 -2.96 -15.88
N GLY A 51 2.90 -1.92 -15.04
CA GLY A 51 1.82 -0.95 -15.05
C GLY A 51 2.20 0.36 -15.71
N THR A 52 1.21 1.22 -15.93
CA THR A 52 1.41 2.60 -16.40
C THR A 52 0.60 3.54 -15.51
N MET A 53 1.25 4.43 -14.79
CA MET A 53 0.56 5.43 -13.98
C MET A 53 -0.20 6.40 -14.89
N THR A 54 -1.51 6.51 -14.67
CA THR A 54 -2.40 7.35 -15.50
C THR A 54 -2.77 8.64 -14.79
N ARG A 55 -2.81 8.65 -13.46
CA ARG A 55 -3.22 9.81 -12.68
C ARG A 55 -2.55 9.86 -11.33
N PHE A 56 -2.26 11.07 -10.86
CA PHE A 56 -1.82 11.37 -9.51
C PHE A 56 -2.60 12.58 -9.01
N MET A 57 -3.35 12.41 -7.93
CA MET A 57 -4.13 13.49 -7.32
C MET A 57 -3.72 13.65 -5.86
N ARG A 58 -3.58 14.88 -5.41
CA ARG A 58 -3.41 15.24 -4.00
C ARG A 58 -4.75 15.63 -3.42
N GLY A 59 -4.96 15.29 -2.17
CA GLY A 59 -6.20 15.61 -1.46
C GLY A 59 -6.06 15.37 0.04
N GLU A 60 -7.18 15.11 0.68
CA GLU A 60 -7.27 14.78 2.10
C GLU A 60 -8.17 13.56 2.29
N TYR A 61 -7.81 12.76 3.29
CA TYR A 61 -8.65 11.68 3.82
C TYR A 61 -9.14 12.05 5.21
N GLU A 62 -10.36 11.69 5.52
CA GLU A 62 -10.87 11.70 6.88
C GLU A 62 -10.83 10.27 7.43
N ILE A 63 -9.94 10.02 8.38
CA ILE A 63 -9.72 8.70 8.98
C ILE A 63 -9.86 8.86 10.49
N GLN A 64 -10.80 8.16 11.11
CA GLN A 64 -11.07 8.23 12.54
C GLN A 64 -11.28 9.67 13.05
N GLY A 65 -11.99 10.50 12.27
CA GLY A 65 -12.25 11.90 12.60
C GLY A 65 -11.04 12.85 12.45
N GLN A 66 -9.92 12.35 11.94
CA GLN A 66 -8.74 13.16 11.65
C GLN A 66 -8.60 13.41 10.14
N LYS A 67 -8.37 14.66 9.76
CA LYS A 67 -8.04 15.05 8.39
C LYS A 67 -6.55 14.83 8.15
N ARG A 68 -6.22 13.91 7.25
CA ARG A 68 -4.85 13.59 6.85
C ARG A 68 -4.61 14.01 5.40
N PRO A 69 -3.45 14.58 5.06
CA PRO A 69 -3.07 14.79 3.67
C PRO A 69 -2.98 13.43 2.97
N GLY A 70 -3.31 13.40 1.69
CA GLY A 70 -3.28 12.14 0.97
C GLY A 70 -3.06 12.32 -0.52
N ALA A 71 -2.90 11.19 -1.20
CA ALA A 71 -2.83 11.12 -2.64
C ALA A 71 -3.56 9.87 -3.15
N ILE A 72 -4.10 9.99 -4.36
CA ILE A 72 -4.63 8.88 -5.15
C ILE A 72 -3.71 8.67 -6.33
N ILE A 73 -3.27 7.45 -6.54
CA ILE A 73 -2.43 7.02 -7.66
C ILE A 73 -3.23 6.02 -8.47
N GLU A 74 -3.63 6.41 -9.69
CA GLU A 74 -4.32 5.51 -10.63
C GLU A 74 -3.32 4.99 -11.65
N TYR A 75 -3.48 3.73 -12.03
CA TYR A 75 -2.64 3.10 -13.05
C TYR A 75 -3.44 2.07 -13.84
N ASN A 76 -2.92 1.71 -15.00
CA ASN A 76 -3.40 0.61 -15.82
C ASN A 76 -2.33 -0.47 -15.89
N ILE A 77 -2.76 -1.73 -15.93
CA ILE A 77 -1.94 -2.88 -16.30
C ILE A 77 -2.62 -3.63 -17.43
N VAL A 78 -1.82 -4.33 -18.23
CA VAL A 78 -2.33 -5.20 -19.29
C VAL A 78 -1.87 -6.62 -18.97
N SER A 79 -2.81 -7.56 -18.93
CA SER A 79 -2.50 -8.97 -18.74
C SER A 79 -1.89 -9.59 -19.99
N LEU A 80 -1.38 -10.80 -19.88
CA LEU A 80 -0.75 -11.51 -21.00
C LEU A 80 -1.70 -11.79 -22.19
N ASP A 81 -2.99 -11.88 -21.92
CA ASP A 81 -4.04 -12.02 -22.94
C ASP A 81 -4.53 -10.69 -23.54
N GLY A 82 -3.88 -9.57 -23.15
CA GLY A 82 -4.18 -8.24 -23.68
C GLY A 82 -5.33 -7.51 -22.99
N GLN A 83 -5.92 -8.08 -21.92
CA GLN A 83 -6.97 -7.38 -21.16
C GLN A 83 -6.36 -6.25 -20.31
N GLY A 84 -7.00 -5.08 -20.36
CA GLY A 84 -6.63 -3.93 -19.55
C GLY A 84 -7.36 -3.90 -18.21
N PHE A 85 -6.61 -3.71 -17.13
CA PHE A 85 -7.15 -3.54 -15.78
C PHE A 85 -6.75 -2.19 -15.21
N ARG A 86 -7.66 -1.58 -14.47
CA ARG A 86 -7.40 -0.34 -13.74
C ARG A 86 -7.07 -0.67 -12.29
N GLY A 87 -6.12 0.04 -11.72
CA GLY A 87 -5.81 -0.05 -10.31
C GLY A 87 -5.72 1.32 -9.66
N ARG A 88 -5.85 1.34 -8.33
CA ARG A 88 -5.78 2.54 -7.51
C ARG A 88 -5.08 2.26 -6.19
N ILE A 89 -4.08 3.07 -5.88
CA ILE A 89 -3.43 3.10 -4.58
C ILE A 89 -3.87 4.37 -3.87
N ASP A 90 -4.59 4.19 -2.76
CA ASP A 90 -4.98 5.27 -1.86
C ASP A 90 -3.88 5.45 -0.81
N VAL A 91 -3.27 6.63 -0.75
CA VAL A 91 -2.16 6.94 0.15
C VAL A 91 -2.61 7.99 1.14
N ALA A 92 -2.75 7.62 2.40
CA ALA A 92 -2.99 8.57 3.49
C ALA A 92 -1.67 8.91 4.18
N GLY A 93 -1.41 10.18 4.39
CA GLY A 93 -0.27 10.66 5.17
C GLY A 93 -0.41 10.27 6.64
N LEU A 94 0.70 10.36 7.38
CA LEU A 94 0.67 10.12 8.82
C LEU A 94 -0.15 11.21 9.53
N PRO A 95 -0.84 10.87 10.62
CA PRO A 95 -1.43 11.88 11.50
C PRO A 95 -0.32 12.75 12.08
N PHE A 96 -0.63 13.99 12.42
CA PHE A 96 0.27 14.86 13.17
C PHE A 96 -0.48 15.52 14.32
N GLU A 97 0.20 15.68 15.45
CA GLU A 97 -0.41 16.30 16.62
C GLU A 97 -0.73 17.77 16.36
N LYS A 98 -1.90 18.21 16.83
CA LYS A 98 -2.16 19.64 16.96
C LYS A 98 -1.27 20.19 18.06
N SER A 99 -0.51 21.24 17.76
CA SER A 99 0.33 21.93 18.72
C SER A 99 -0.47 22.32 19.97
N LYS A 100 -0.06 21.80 21.13
CA LYS A 100 -0.72 22.17 22.41
C LYS A 100 -0.39 23.61 22.75
N GLY A 101 -1.40 24.49 22.70
CA GLY A 101 -1.32 25.85 23.24
C GLY A 101 -0.71 26.94 22.38
N ARG A 102 -0.23 26.66 21.19
CA ARG A 102 0.24 27.65 20.23
C ARG A 102 -0.46 27.44 18.88
N GLN A 103 -1.09 28.48 18.39
CA GLN A 103 -1.67 28.45 17.06
C GLN A 103 -0.50 28.38 16.06
N ASP A 104 -0.26 27.19 15.48
CA ASP A 104 0.76 27.03 14.46
C ASP A 104 0.46 27.96 13.28
N SER A 105 1.51 28.57 12.72
CA SER A 105 1.33 29.38 11.52
C SER A 105 0.86 28.48 10.36
N GLU A 106 0.11 29.05 9.42
CA GLU A 106 -0.32 28.34 8.21
C GLU A 106 0.87 27.68 7.45
N ARG A 107 2.03 28.35 7.47
CA ARG A 107 3.28 27.83 6.88
C ARG A 107 3.75 26.57 7.61
N THR A 108 3.73 26.54 8.94
CA THR A 108 4.13 25.38 9.75
C THR A 108 3.18 24.21 9.47
N ASN A 109 1.87 24.46 9.47
CA ASN A 109 0.88 23.43 9.18
C ASN A 109 1.02 22.88 7.76
N ARG A 110 1.29 23.73 6.76
CA ARG A 110 1.55 23.30 5.39
C ARG A 110 2.79 22.42 5.31
N ASN A 111 3.88 22.81 5.95
CA ASN A 111 5.12 22.03 5.97
C ASN A 111 4.92 20.65 6.62
N ARG A 112 4.17 20.57 7.74
CA ARG A 112 3.83 19.30 8.37
C ARG A 112 2.98 18.41 7.47
N ARG A 113 1.99 18.97 6.79
CA ARG A 113 1.14 18.26 5.83
C ARG A 113 1.97 17.70 4.67
N ASP A 114 2.83 18.52 4.08
CA ASP A 114 3.71 18.09 2.99
C ASP A 114 4.68 17.00 3.47
N LYS A 115 5.24 17.13 4.67
CA LYS A 115 6.14 16.13 5.24
C LYS A 115 5.46 14.81 5.52
N SER A 116 4.25 14.84 6.08
CA SER A 116 3.42 13.67 6.34
C SER A 116 3.13 12.90 5.04
N LEU A 117 2.74 13.61 3.98
CA LEU A 117 2.51 12.99 2.68
C LEU A 117 3.81 12.48 2.03
N GLN A 118 4.92 13.23 2.15
CA GLN A 118 6.23 12.78 1.67
C GLN A 118 6.64 11.44 2.28
N MET A 119 6.48 11.29 3.60
CA MET A 119 6.81 10.03 4.28
C MET A 119 5.93 8.89 3.79
N ALA A 120 4.62 9.10 3.65
CA ALA A 120 3.72 8.09 3.14
C ALA A 120 4.10 7.65 1.71
N LEU A 121 4.32 8.61 0.81
CA LEU A 121 4.75 8.34 -0.56
C LEU A 121 6.11 7.64 -0.63
N PHE A 122 7.04 8.01 0.26
CA PHE A 122 8.34 7.34 0.36
C PHE A 122 8.17 5.86 0.71
N ASN A 123 7.33 5.53 1.70
CA ASN A 123 7.08 4.14 2.08
C ASN A 123 6.33 3.36 1.00
N ILE A 124 5.39 3.98 0.27
CA ILE A 124 4.76 3.36 -0.91
C ILE A 124 5.82 3.02 -1.97
N ARG A 125 6.73 3.94 -2.28
CA ARG A 125 7.81 3.70 -3.23
C ARG A 125 8.71 2.54 -2.78
N GLU A 126 9.09 2.49 -1.51
CA GLU A 126 9.88 1.39 -0.94
C GLU A 126 9.13 0.05 -1.04
N GLY A 127 7.83 0.04 -0.72
CA GLY A 127 6.98 -1.14 -0.84
C GLY A 127 6.90 -1.66 -2.28
N LEU A 128 6.71 -0.78 -3.26
CA LEU A 128 6.70 -1.15 -4.69
C LEU A 128 8.06 -1.70 -5.14
N GLN A 129 9.16 -1.09 -4.68
CA GLN A 129 10.50 -1.59 -4.97
C GLN A 129 10.74 -2.98 -4.38
N GLY A 130 10.32 -3.22 -3.13
CA GLY A 130 10.36 -4.53 -2.49
C GLY A 130 9.50 -5.56 -3.23
N SER A 131 8.29 -5.17 -3.64
CA SER A 131 7.37 -5.99 -4.41
C SER A 131 7.96 -6.40 -5.78
N ARG A 132 8.71 -5.52 -6.42
CA ARG A 132 9.43 -5.85 -7.67
C ARG A 132 10.49 -6.92 -7.45
N ILE A 133 11.22 -6.87 -6.34
CA ILE A 133 12.19 -7.90 -5.98
C ILE A 133 11.48 -9.24 -5.77
N LEU A 134 10.37 -9.24 -5.04
CA LEU A 134 9.56 -10.44 -4.82
C LEU A 134 9.01 -11.00 -6.14
N GLN A 135 8.55 -10.17 -7.05
CA GLN A 135 8.08 -10.60 -8.37
C GLN A 135 9.19 -11.24 -9.20
N THR A 136 10.45 -10.81 -9.05
CA THR A 136 11.60 -11.42 -9.70
C THR A 136 11.94 -12.79 -9.09
N LEU A 137 11.81 -12.94 -7.78
CA LEU A 137 12.15 -14.17 -7.05
C LEU A 137 11.02 -15.20 -7.05
N SER A 138 9.78 -14.75 -7.22
CA SER A 138 8.58 -15.60 -7.21
C SER A 138 7.73 -15.28 -8.44
N PRO A 139 7.85 -16.04 -9.52
CA PRO A 139 7.16 -15.76 -10.79
C PRO A 139 5.62 -15.68 -10.69
N GLY A 140 5.02 -16.33 -9.69
CA GLY A 140 3.58 -16.25 -9.42
C GLY A 140 3.14 -15.02 -8.62
N TYR A 141 4.07 -14.20 -8.14
CA TYR A 141 3.74 -13.03 -7.35
C TYR A 141 3.34 -11.85 -8.26
N ALA A 142 2.12 -11.38 -8.10
CA ALA A 142 1.56 -10.26 -8.87
C ALA A 142 1.38 -9.03 -7.97
N ALA A 143 2.39 -8.20 -7.91
CA ALA A 143 2.52 -7.09 -6.97
C ALA A 143 1.37 -6.08 -7.00
N LEU A 144 0.82 -5.78 -8.18
CA LEU A 144 -0.20 -4.75 -8.36
C LEU A 144 -1.65 -5.26 -8.22
N VAL A 145 -1.87 -6.58 -8.16
CA VAL A 145 -3.21 -7.18 -8.07
C VAL A 145 -4.03 -6.72 -6.88
N PRO A 146 -3.50 -6.57 -5.66
CA PRO A 146 -4.31 -6.14 -4.52
C PRO A 146 -4.97 -4.76 -4.68
N TRP A 147 -4.46 -3.93 -5.57
CA TRP A 147 -4.96 -2.57 -5.84
C TRP A 147 -5.79 -2.46 -7.13
N LEU A 148 -6.06 -3.59 -7.82
CA LEU A 148 -6.94 -3.56 -8.98
C LEU A 148 -8.36 -3.20 -8.56
N LEU A 149 -9.00 -2.37 -9.37
CA LEU A 149 -10.39 -1.95 -9.17
C LEU A 149 -11.33 -3.00 -9.72
N THR A 150 -12.35 -3.30 -8.95
CA THR A 150 -13.53 -4.08 -9.37
C THR A 150 -14.56 -3.15 -10.03
N ASP A 151 -15.60 -3.73 -10.58
CA ASP A 151 -16.73 -2.98 -11.19
C ASP A 151 -17.42 -2.06 -10.16
N SER A 152 -17.39 -2.41 -8.86
CA SER A 152 -17.93 -1.57 -7.79
C SER A 152 -17.03 -0.38 -7.43
N GLY A 153 -15.82 -0.27 -8.01
CA GLY A 153 -14.84 0.76 -7.71
C GLY A 153 -14.03 0.57 -6.41
N GLN A 154 -14.24 -0.57 -5.75
CA GLN A 154 -13.40 -1.00 -4.62
C GLN A 154 -12.15 -1.71 -5.13
N THR A 155 -11.05 -1.66 -4.38
CA THR A 155 -9.88 -2.46 -4.70
C THR A 155 -10.07 -3.90 -4.24
N PHE A 156 -9.39 -4.84 -4.90
CA PHE A 156 -9.42 -6.25 -4.50
C PHE A 156 -8.97 -6.43 -3.03
N GLY A 157 -7.98 -5.69 -2.58
CA GLY A 157 -7.54 -5.73 -1.18
C GLY A 157 -8.56 -5.16 -0.18
N GLN A 158 -9.44 -4.22 -0.60
CA GLN A 158 -10.57 -3.77 0.23
C GLN A 158 -11.62 -4.87 0.36
N LEU A 159 -12.03 -5.47 -0.75
CA LEU A 159 -12.97 -6.59 -0.74
C LEU A 159 -12.47 -7.75 0.11
N TRP A 160 -11.18 -8.06 0.03
CA TRP A 160 -10.57 -9.10 0.86
C TRP A 160 -10.72 -8.82 2.35
N ARG A 161 -10.41 -7.59 2.78
CA ARG A 161 -10.56 -7.19 4.20
C ARG A 161 -11.99 -7.18 4.69
N GLU A 162 -12.94 -6.90 3.82
CA GLU A 162 -14.38 -6.93 4.12
C GLU A 162 -14.97 -8.36 4.12
N GLY A 163 -14.14 -9.37 3.91
CA GLY A 163 -14.56 -10.77 3.86
C GLY A 163 -15.26 -11.18 2.58
N LEU A 164 -15.50 -10.26 1.64
CA LEU A 164 -16.15 -10.55 0.37
C LEU A 164 -15.23 -11.29 -0.62
N GLY A 165 -13.91 -11.15 -0.44
CA GLY A 165 -12.90 -11.84 -1.24
C GLY A 165 -12.80 -13.35 -0.95
N THR A 166 -13.32 -13.81 0.16
CA THR A 166 -13.28 -15.23 0.54
C THR A 166 -14.24 -16.10 -0.29
N ALA A 167 -15.27 -15.51 -0.91
CA ALA A 167 -16.21 -16.23 -1.78
C ALA A 167 -15.54 -16.77 -3.06
N ALA A 168 -14.38 -16.23 -3.45
CA ALA A 168 -13.63 -16.70 -4.62
C ALA A 168 -12.53 -17.73 -4.27
N LEU A 169 -12.32 -18.00 -2.97
CA LEU A 169 -11.38 -19.03 -2.52
C LEU A 169 -12.12 -20.37 -2.38
N PRO A 170 -11.44 -21.50 -2.61
CA PRO A 170 -12.00 -22.79 -2.25
C PRO A 170 -12.34 -22.76 -0.76
N ALA A 171 -13.52 -23.32 -0.41
CA ALA A 171 -13.97 -23.37 0.97
C ALA A 171 -12.86 -23.96 1.85
N PRO A 172 -12.55 -23.35 3.03
CA PRO A 172 -11.54 -23.92 3.91
C PRO A 172 -11.94 -25.36 4.25
N THR A 173 -11.04 -26.28 4.00
CA THR A 173 -11.23 -27.68 4.36
C THR A 173 -11.40 -27.78 5.87
N LYS A 174 -12.50 -28.35 6.34
CA LYS A 174 -12.87 -28.41 7.78
C LYS A 174 -11.87 -29.15 8.66
N ASP A 175 -10.92 -29.86 8.09
CA ASP A 175 -10.06 -30.79 8.80
C ASP A 175 -8.55 -30.51 8.70
N GLY A 176 -8.14 -29.31 8.28
CA GLY A 176 -6.72 -28.97 8.29
C GLY A 176 -5.83 -29.85 7.39
N GLU A 177 -6.43 -30.62 6.50
CA GLU A 177 -5.70 -31.37 5.47
C GLU A 177 -5.11 -30.35 4.47
N VAL A 178 -3.81 -30.17 4.56
CA VAL A 178 -3.03 -29.50 3.55
C VAL A 178 -3.10 -30.40 2.31
N VAL A 179 -3.85 -29.98 1.30
CA VAL A 179 -3.76 -30.61 -0.01
C VAL A 179 -2.34 -30.32 -0.53
N GLU A 180 -1.45 -31.28 -0.39
CA GLU A 180 -0.15 -31.23 -1.06
C GLU A 180 -0.43 -31.11 -2.56
N ALA A 181 -0.01 -30.00 -3.15
CA ALA A 181 -0.02 -29.87 -4.59
C ALA A 181 0.95 -30.92 -5.14
N GLU A 182 0.45 -31.93 -5.83
CA GLU A 182 1.28 -32.88 -6.56
C GLU A 182 2.06 -32.09 -7.64
N PHE A 183 3.33 -31.88 -7.36
CA PHE A 183 4.28 -31.46 -8.37
C PHE A 183 4.56 -32.68 -9.28
N THR A 184 3.98 -32.69 -10.45
CA THR A 184 4.44 -33.60 -11.52
C THR A 184 5.77 -33.08 -12.02
N GLU A 185 6.86 -33.79 -11.70
CA GLU A 185 8.13 -33.59 -12.40
C GLU A 185 7.90 -33.86 -13.89
N ILE A 186 8.19 -32.88 -14.71
CA ILE A 186 8.26 -33.05 -16.16
C ILE A 186 9.67 -33.50 -16.43
N ASP A 187 9.85 -34.82 -16.66
CA ASP A 187 11.11 -35.38 -17.16
C ASP A 187 11.35 -34.82 -18.59
N ASP A 188 12.54 -34.26 -18.80
CA ASP A 188 13.08 -33.81 -20.09
C ASP A 188 13.44 -34.99 -21.00
#